data_639ff5a1207195dcdcd64e5d86362c50
#
_entry.id   639ff5a1207195dcdcd64e5d86362c50
#
_cell.length_a   1.000
_cell.length_b   1.000
_cell.length_c   1.000
_cell.angle_alpha   90.00
_cell.angle_beta   90.00
_cell.angle_gamma   90.00
#
_symmetry.space_group_name_H-M   'P 1'
#
loop_
_entity.id
_entity.type
_entity.pdbx_description
1 polymer ?
#
loop_
_entity_poly.entity_id
_entity_poly.type
_entity_poly.pdbx_seq_one_letter_code
_entity_poly.pdbx_strand_id
1 'polypeptide(L)'
;LLKLAIRDGRRLPECSFRKNSLLPEHIYRANHSAYIYTPLFFEDKEFGYVALSYEGNKLDYHFQLVHWFMNLNQMLQGICEAKCSSLLIGQLEELSTRDTLTGLYNKHGYLLREKQFLKQAEESEGSVTCFLFELNNLRQIKDACGYEEGDFALQVLGHALSGNIRAEDICARFDRDEFYLLTKDYTKKDADEFLTRVKQYLSNYNRLSVKPYTVRASGGYTSHPAGQSISSEQIRSLFSAAAKAMNSIS
;
A
#
# COMPACT_ATOMS: atom_id res chain seq x y z
N LEU A 1 14.83 1.14 30.98
CA LEU A 1 15.73 0.44 30.05
C LEU A 1 16.87 1.36 29.66
N LEU A 2 18.12 0.91 29.85
CA LEU A 2 19.30 1.60 29.37
C LEU A 2 19.52 1.24 27.88
N LYS A 3 19.41 2.22 27.00
CA LYS A 3 19.55 2.02 25.54
C LYS A 3 20.98 2.22 25.05
N LEU A 4 21.67 3.17 25.66
CA LEU A 4 23.05 3.47 25.30
C LEU A 4 23.82 3.94 26.53
N ALA A 5 24.94 3.34 26.82
CA ALA A 5 25.91 3.86 27.77
C ALA A 5 27.34 3.71 27.21
N ILE A 6 28.13 4.71 27.44
CA ILE A 6 29.56 4.73 27.06
C ILE A 6 30.36 5.06 28.30
N ARG A 7 31.36 4.24 28.60
CA ARG A 7 32.35 4.45 29.68
C ARG A 7 33.74 4.28 29.11
N ASP A 8 34.60 5.24 29.37
CA ASP A 8 36.02 5.22 28.89
C ASP A 8 36.13 4.91 27.38
N GLY A 9 35.22 5.52 26.58
CA GLY A 9 35.16 5.31 25.15
C GLY A 9 34.59 3.95 24.70
N ARG A 10 34.16 3.07 25.61
CA ARG A 10 33.61 1.75 25.32
C ARG A 10 32.10 1.74 25.55
N ARG A 11 31.35 1.18 24.57
CA ARG A 11 29.89 0.96 24.68
C ARG A 11 29.62 -0.16 25.68
N LEU A 12 28.75 0.12 26.64
CA LEU A 12 28.20 -0.87 27.57
C LEU A 12 26.96 -1.54 26.97
N PRO A 13 26.64 -2.80 27.38
CA PRO A 13 25.48 -3.50 26.91
C PRO A 13 24.17 -2.84 27.39
N GLU A 14 23.11 -2.96 26.58
CA GLU A 14 21.77 -2.54 26.99
C GLU A 14 21.32 -3.39 28.19
N CYS A 15 20.68 -2.76 29.16
CA CYS A 15 20.15 -3.47 30.32
C CYS A 15 18.86 -2.84 30.86
N SER A 16 18.05 -3.67 31.50
CA SER A 16 16.88 -3.22 32.24
C SER A 16 17.27 -2.95 33.70
N PHE A 17 16.66 -1.95 34.32
CA PHE A 17 16.85 -1.62 35.73
C PHE A 17 15.51 -1.24 36.38
N ARG A 18 15.48 -1.12 37.71
CA ARG A 18 14.26 -0.89 38.49
C ARG A 18 13.66 0.49 38.16
N LYS A 19 12.34 0.58 38.09
CA LYS A 19 11.61 1.83 37.79
C LYS A 19 11.90 2.99 38.77
N ASN A 20 12.24 2.68 40.00
CA ASN A 20 12.57 3.66 41.06
C ASN A 20 14.06 4.03 41.10
N SER A 21 14.85 3.59 40.18
CA SER A 21 16.26 3.95 40.04
C SER A 21 16.47 4.78 38.78
N LEU A 22 17.29 5.81 38.86
CA LEU A 22 17.65 6.65 37.71
C LEU A 22 18.74 6.02 36.82
N LEU A 23 19.56 5.13 37.40
CA LEU A 23 20.60 4.41 36.69
C LEU A 23 20.70 2.96 37.20
N PRO A 24 21.24 2.02 36.39
CA PRO A 24 21.60 0.68 36.85
C PRO A 24 22.63 0.73 37.99
N GLU A 25 22.47 -0.15 38.99
CA GLU A 25 23.34 -0.16 40.18
C GLU A 25 24.84 -0.28 39.86
N HIS A 26 25.19 -1.06 38.85
CA HIS A 26 26.58 -1.26 38.44
C HIS A 26 27.22 0.00 37.82
N ILE A 27 26.39 0.93 37.31
CA ILE A 27 26.85 2.24 36.83
C ILE A 27 26.98 3.20 38.00
N TYR A 28 26.02 3.19 38.92
CA TYR A 28 25.93 4.11 40.04
C TYR A 28 27.03 3.89 41.09
N ARG A 29 27.40 2.65 41.36
CA ARG A 29 28.39 2.29 42.38
C ARG A 29 29.84 2.52 41.98
N ALA A 30 30.11 2.83 40.71
CA ALA A 30 31.47 2.80 40.22
C ALA A 30 32.33 4.03 40.60
N ASN A 31 31.73 5.20 40.90
CA ASN A 31 32.48 6.41 41.29
C ASN A 31 31.58 7.39 42.06
N HIS A 32 32.19 8.18 42.95
CA HIS A 32 31.56 9.30 43.68
C HIS A 32 31.34 10.53 42.75
N SER A 33 30.85 10.31 41.55
CA SER A 33 30.70 11.35 40.53
C SER A 33 29.32 11.99 40.63
N ALA A 34 29.22 13.28 40.37
CA ALA A 34 27.96 13.95 40.16
C ALA A 34 27.35 13.52 38.81
N TYR A 35 26.05 13.36 38.77
CA TYR A 35 25.33 13.06 37.55
C TYR A 35 24.42 14.22 37.18
N ILE A 36 24.48 14.62 35.91
CA ILE A 36 23.54 15.59 35.32
C ILE A 36 22.51 14.81 34.48
N TYR A 37 21.24 14.98 34.79
CA TYR A 37 20.15 14.36 34.05
C TYR A 37 19.50 15.40 33.16
N THR A 38 19.48 15.15 31.85
CA THR A 38 18.81 16.01 30.87
C THR A 38 17.71 15.21 30.21
N PRO A 39 16.42 15.65 30.31
CA PRO A 39 15.32 14.94 29.71
C PRO A 39 15.41 15.04 28.19
N LEU A 40 14.96 13.98 27.53
CA LEU A 40 14.74 13.91 26.09
C LEU A 40 13.23 13.91 25.86
N PHE A 41 12.73 14.90 25.17
CA PHE A 41 11.29 15.05 24.92
C PHE A 41 11.01 15.43 23.47
N PHE A 42 9.80 15.10 23.04
CA PHE A 42 9.22 15.49 21.78
C PHE A 42 7.80 15.97 22.04
N GLU A 43 7.53 17.24 21.78
CA GLU A 43 6.28 17.89 22.22
C GLU A 43 6.05 17.65 23.72
N ASP A 44 4.92 17.08 24.09
CA ASP A 44 4.54 16.76 25.48
C ASP A 44 4.92 15.33 25.91
N LYS A 45 5.68 14.59 25.08
CA LYS A 45 6.08 13.20 25.38
C LYS A 45 7.54 13.10 25.76
N GLU A 46 7.79 12.55 26.95
CA GLU A 46 9.14 12.19 27.39
C GLU A 46 9.56 10.86 26.76
N PHE A 47 10.72 10.86 26.07
CA PHE A 47 11.37 9.66 25.55
C PHE A 47 12.29 9.01 26.57
N GLY A 48 12.71 9.77 27.56
CA GLY A 48 13.68 9.36 28.55
C GLY A 48 14.60 10.49 28.94
N TYR A 49 15.80 10.15 29.33
CA TYR A 49 16.80 11.13 29.73
C TYR A 49 18.21 10.64 29.39
N VAL A 50 19.12 11.58 29.29
CA VAL A 50 20.55 11.34 29.24
C VAL A 50 21.14 11.66 30.61
N ALA A 51 21.92 10.72 31.17
CA ALA A 51 22.69 10.92 32.37
C ALA A 51 24.16 11.08 31.99
N LEU A 52 24.78 12.19 32.38
CA LEU A 52 26.20 12.45 32.21
C LEU A 52 26.88 12.40 33.57
N SER A 53 27.98 11.68 33.66
CA SER A 53 28.87 11.75 34.83
C SER A 53 30.20 12.38 34.42
N TYR A 54 30.76 13.16 35.34
CA TYR A 54 32.02 13.83 35.13
C TYR A 54 33.00 13.48 36.27
N GLU A 55 34.19 13.05 35.91
CA GLU A 55 35.28 12.82 36.88
C GLU A 55 36.12 14.09 36.97
N GLY A 56 35.90 14.87 38.03
CA GLY A 56 36.71 16.04 38.26
C GLY A 56 36.03 17.11 39.14
N ASN A 57 36.84 18.01 39.76
CA ASN A 57 36.36 19.03 40.68
C ASN A 57 35.70 20.26 40.03
N LYS A 58 35.58 20.33 38.71
CA LYS A 58 34.94 21.43 37.99
C LYS A 58 33.98 20.90 36.94
N LEU A 59 32.71 21.04 37.21
CA LEU A 59 31.65 20.93 36.21
C LEU A 59 31.71 22.19 35.33
N ASP A 60 32.55 22.15 34.29
CA ASP A 60 32.47 23.16 33.25
C ASP A 60 31.26 22.81 32.35
N TYR A 61 30.11 23.42 32.71
CA TYR A 61 28.91 23.36 31.92
C TYR A 61 29.10 24.23 30.65
N HIS A 62 29.94 23.70 29.72
CA HIS A 62 30.28 24.42 28.52
C HIS A 62 29.07 24.57 27.59
N PHE A 63 28.95 25.74 27.00
CA PHE A 63 28.01 26.04 25.91
C PHE A 63 27.91 24.94 24.85
N GLN A 64 29.03 24.22 24.63
CA GLN A 64 29.08 23.05 23.73
C GLN A 64 28.16 21.90 24.15
N LEU A 65 28.01 21.60 25.43
CA LEU A 65 27.12 20.56 25.96
C LEU A 65 25.66 20.89 25.75
N VAL A 66 25.26 22.15 26.04
CA VAL A 66 23.91 22.61 25.80
C VAL A 66 23.56 22.56 24.31
N HIS A 67 24.48 23.00 23.46
CA HIS A 67 24.32 22.94 22.01
C HIS A 67 24.21 21.51 21.50
N TRP A 68 25.00 20.58 22.04
CA TRP A 68 24.92 19.17 21.70
C TRP A 68 23.56 18.56 22.06
N PHE A 69 23.02 18.87 23.24
CA PHE A 69 21.70 18.43 23.65
C PHE A 69 20.57 19.01 22.78
N MET A 70 20.67 20.27 22.42
CA MET A 70 19.71 20.90 21.50
C MET A 70 19.71 20.19 20.15
N ASN A 71 20.90 19.92 19.60
CA ASN A 71 21.03 19.18 18.34
C ASN A 71 20.49 17.74 18.46
N LEU A 72 20.77 17.05 19.57
CA LEU A 72 20.25 15.70 19.81
C LEU A 72 18.71 15.68 19.84
N ASN A 73 18.09 16.60 20.58
CA ASN A 73 16.64 16.73 20.63
C ASN A 73 16.07 17.04 19.25
N GLN A 74 16.66 17.95 18.50
CA GLN A 74 16.23 18.30 17.15
C GLN A 74 16.34 17.12 16.18
N MET A 75 17.41 16.31 16.28
CA MET A 75 17.55 15.08 15.47
C MET A 75 16.49 14.04 15.84
N LEU A 76 16.22 13.84 17.14
CA LEU A 76 15.18 12.92 17.61
C LEU A 76 13.78 13.38 17.14
N GLN A 77 13.52 14.67 17.21
CA GLN A 77 12.29 15.27 16.69
C GLN A 77 12.12 14.97 15.20
N GLY A 78 13.14 15.23 14.38
CA GLY A 78 13.09 14.95 12.93
C GLY A 78 12.83 13.48 12.61
N ILE A 79 13.43 12.55 13.39
CA ILE A 79 13.17 11.10 13.22
C ILE A 79 11.72 10.75 13.57
N CYS A 80 11.17 11.33 14.63
CA CYS A 80 9.79 11.08 15.05
C CYS A 80 8.79 11.64 14.04
N GLU A 81 9.01 12.86 13.55
CA GLU A 81 8.17 13.50 12.53
C GLU A 81 8.19 12.69 11.22
N ALA A 82 9.35 12.27 10.76
CA ALA A 82 9.50 11.43 9.56
C ALA A 82 8.75 10.09 9.72
N LYS A 83 8.84 9.47 10.90
CA LYS A 83 8.14 8.21 11.18
C LYS A 83 6.62 8.39 11.26
N CYS A 84 6.14 9.45 11.92
CA CYS A 84 4.72 9.80 11.96
C CYS A 84 4.17 10.07 10.56
N SER A 85 4.87 10.86 9.75
CA SER A 85 4.49 11.15 8.37
C SER A 85 4.41 9.89 7.52
N SER A 86 5.40 8.99 7.63
CA SER A 86 5.40 7.71 6.93
C SER A 86 4.21 6.82 7.33
N LEU A 87 3.86 6.78 8.61
CA LEU A 87 2.69 6.02 9.10
C LEU A 87 1.37 6.61 8.59
N LEU A 88 1.23 7.93 8.60
CA LEU A 88 0.04 8.63 8.08
C LEU A 88 -0.11 8.41 6.57
N ILE A 89 0.97 8.50 5.80
CA ILE A 89 0.97 8.21 4.36
C ILE A 89 0.53 6.76 4.13
N GLY A 90 1.07 5.79 4.87
CA GLY A 90 0.67 4.38 4.76
C GLY A 90 -0.82 4.17 5.08
N GLN A 91 -1.37 4.85 6.10
CA GLN A 91 -2.80 4.78 6.43
C GLN A 91 -3.67 5.43 5.34
N LEU A 92 -3.24 6.55 4.77
CA LEU A 92 -3.94 7.20 3.65
C LEU A 92 -3.90 6.31 2.39
N GLU A 93 -2.80 5.65 2.12
CA GLU A 93 -2.67 4.68 1.03
C GLU A 93 -3.58 3.46 1.24
N GLU A 94 -3.67 2.92 2.46
CA GLU A 94 -4.62 1.84 2.81
C GLU A 94 -6.08 2.28 2.67
N LEU A 95 -6.42 3.51 3.05
CA LEU A 95 -7.75 4.09 2.85
C LEU A 95 -8.06 4.34 1.38
N SER A 96 -7.06 4.64 0.54
CA SER A 96 -7.19 4.87 -0.89
C SER A 96 -6.98 3.59 -1.70
N THR A 97 -7.84 2.57 -1.48
CA THR A 97 -7.79 1.31 -2.24
C THR A 97 -8.76 1.29 -3.43
N ARG A 98 -9.57 2.34 -3.58
CA ARG A 98 -10.59 2.44 -4.62
C ARG A 98 -10.26 3.54 -5.63
N ASP A 99 -10.59 3.29 -6.89
CA ASP A 99 -10.61 4.30 -7.94
C ASP A 99 -11.85 5.19 -7.74
N THR A 100 -11.64 6.49 -7.57
CA THR A 100 -12.70 7.45 -7.26
C THR A 100 -13.69 7.63 -8.38
N LEU A 101 -13.31 7.33 -9.62
CA LEU A 101 -14.16 7.46 -10.79
C LEU A 101 -15.11 6.26 -10.97
N THR A 102 -14.58 5.05 -10.84
CA THR A 102 -15.31 3.81 -11.16
C THR A 102 -15.81 3.05 -9.93
N GLY A 103 -15.29 3.37 -8.73
CA GLY A 103 -15.59 2.65 -7.49
C GLY A 103 -14.94 1.27 -7.38
N LEU A 104 -14.28 0.78 -8.43
CA LEU A 104 -13.50 -0.45 -8.44
C LEU A 104 -12.23 -0.29 -7.60
N TYR A 105 -11.50 -1.37 -7.36
CA TYR A 105 -10.17 -1.21 -6.78
C TYR A 105 -9.28 -0.39 -7.73
N ASN A 106 -8.42 0.46 -7.16
CA ASN A 106 -7.32 1.04 -7.91
C ASN A 106 -6.14 0.07 -7.95
N LYS A 107 -5.06 0.43 -8.62
CA LYS A 107 -3.85 -0.39 -8.70
C LYS A 107 -3.31 -0.80 -7.34
N HIS A 108 -3.30 0.11 -6.37
CA HIS A 108 -2.84 -0.17 -5.01
C HIS A 108 -3.74 -1.19 -4.31
N GLY A 109 -5.05 -0.98 -4.35
CA GLY A 109 -6.05 -1.90 -3.80
C GLY A 109 -5.99 -3.30 -4.45
N TYR A 110 -5.73 -3.36 -5.76
CA TYR A 110 -5.49 -4.63 -6.46
C TYR A 110 -4.28 -5.37 -5.88
N LEU A 111 -3.12 -4.72 -5.79
CA LEU A 111 -1.87 -5.33 -5.31
C LEU A 111 -1.95 -5.82 -3.86
N LEU A 112 -2.68 -5.09 -3.01
CA LEU A 112 -2.92 -5.52 -1.63
C LEU A 112 -3.78 -6.80 -1.58
N ARG A 113 -4.84 -6.85 -2.39
CA ARG A 113 -5.79 -7.96 -2.42
C ARG A 113 -5.26 -9.19 -3.16
N GLU A 114 -4.46 -9.02 -4.20
CA GLU A 114 -3.86 -10.10 -4.98
C GLU A 114 -3.15 -11.12 -4.10
N LYS A 115 -2.31 -10.66 -3.14
CA LYS A 115 -1.57 -11.55 -2.25
C LYS A 115 -2.47 -12.44 -1.41
N GLN A 116 -3.54 -11.88 -0.86
CA GLN A 116 -4.51 -12.62 -0.05
C GLN A 116 -5.31 -13.59 -0.91
N PHE A 117 -5.71 -13.15 -2.11
CA PHE A 117 -6.44 -13.96 -3.08
C PHE A 117 -5.64 -15.20 -3.51
N LEU A 118 -4.36 -15.01 -3.85
CA LEU A 118 -3.47 -16.11 -4.25
C LEU A 118 -3.30 -17.13 -3.14
N LYS A 119 -3.12 -16.69 -1.90
CA LYS A 119 -3.05 -17.60 -0.75
C LYS A 119 -4.32 -18.42 -0.59
N GLN A 120 -5.50 -17.80 -0.73
CA GLN A 120 -6.78 -18.51 -0.67
C GLN A 120 -6.97 -19.47 -1.84
N ALA A 121 -6.50 -19.14 -3.03
CA ALA A 121 -6.55 -20.01 -4.19
C ALA A 121 -5.65 -21.24 -4.02
N GLU A 122 -4.47 -21.08 -3.45
CA GLU A 122 -3.57 -22.20 -3.10
C GLU A 122 -4.19 -23.13 -2.06
N GLU A 123 -4.74 -22.59 -0.97
CA GLU A 123 -5.36 -23.38 0.11
C GLU A 123 -6.58 -24.19 -0.36
N SER A 124 -7.30 -23.72 -1.38
CA SER A 124 -8.49 -24.39 -1.95
C SER A 124 -8.17 -25.21 -3.20
N GLU A 125 -6.90 -25.30 -3.61
CA GLU A 125 -6.48 -25.92 -4.88
C GLU A 125 -7.28 -25.39 -6.09
N GLY A 126 -7.73 -24.14 -6.02
CA GLY A 126 -8.61 -23.51 -7.00
C GLY A 126 -7.87 -23.08 -8.26
N SER A 127 -8.59 -23.03 -9.39
CA SER A 127 -8.08 -22.40 -10.61
C SER A 127 -8.14 -20.87 -10.50
N VAL A 128 -7.20 -20.18 -11.16
CA VAL A 128 -7.16 -18.72 -11.20
C VAL A 128 -7.31 -18.26 -12.64
N THR A 129 -8.27 -17.35 -12.89
CA THR A 129 -8.49 -16.76 -14.21
C THR A 129 -8.27 -15.26 -14.15
N CYS A 130 -7.43 -14.76 -15.05
CA CYS A 130 -7.12 -13.36 -15.21
C CYS A 130 -7.81 -12.83 -16.45
N PHE A 131 -8.63 -11.79 -16.30
CA PHE A 131 -9.23 -11.05 -17.41
C PHE A 131 -8.60 -9.67 -17.51
N LEU A 132 -8.36 -9.24 -18.73
CA LEU A 132 -7.98 -7.87 -19.06
C LEU A 132 -9.06 -7.25 -19.94
N PHE A 133 -9.44 -6.02 -19.60
CA PHE A 133 -10.32 -5.19 -20.41
C PHE A 133 -9.67 -3.84 -20.69
N GLU A 134 -9.93 -3.30 -21.86
CA GLU A 134 -9.45 -2.00 -22.30
C GLU A 134 -10.57 -1.23 -22.98
N LEU A 135 -10.70 0.06 -22.68
CA LEU A 135 -11.63 0.96 -23.32
C LEU A 135 -10.98 1.52 -24.62
N ASN A 136 -11.38 0.99 -25.77
CA ASN A 136 -10.67 1.20 -27.05
C ASN A 136 -10.67 2.64 -27.57
N ASN A 137 -11.72 3.41 -27.29
CA ASN A 137 -11.93 4.72 -27.91
C ASN A 137 -11.94 5.89 -26.92
N LEU A 138 -11.31 5.72 -25.74
CA LEU A 138 -11.28 6.74 -24.69
C LEU A 138 -10.73 8.08 -25.18
N ARG A 139 -9.61 8.04 -25.91
CA ARG A 139 -8.99 9.25 -26.44
C ARG A 139 -9.91 9.96 -27.44
N GLN A 140 -10.55 9.21 -28.34
CA GLN A 140 -11.47 9.78 -29.34
C GLN A 140 -12.68 10.45 -28.67
N ILE A 141 -13.22 9.83 -27.60
CA ILE A 141 -14.31 10.42 -26.84
C ILE A 141 -13.86 11.71 -26.15
N LYS A 142 -12.68 11.70 -25.51
CA LYS A 142 -12.13 12.89 -24.84
C LYS A 142 -11.86 14.04 -25.79
N ASP A 143 -11.29 13.74 -26.94
CA ASP A 143 -10.96 14.74 -27.95
C ASP A 143 -12.21 15.34 -28.64
N ALA A 144 -13.27 14.53 -28.85
CA ALA A 144 -14.49 14.95 -29.53
C ALA A 144 -15.56 15.52 -28.60
N CYS A 145 -15.70 14.98 -27.40
CA CYS A 145 -16.81 15.26 -26.49
C CYS A 145 -16.39 15.82 -25.12
N GLY A 146 -15.08 15.92 -24.85
CA GLY A 146 -14.53 16.43 -23.60
C GLY A 146 -14.18 15.35 -22.58
N TYR A 147 -13.42 15.76 -21.56
CA TYR A 147 -12.88 14.84 -20.54
C TYR A 147 -13.98 14.17 -19.70
N GLU A 148 -15.04 14.90 -19.37
CA GLU A 148 -16.17 14.37 -18.57
C GLU A 148 -16.86 13.20 -19.27
N GLU A 149 -17.01 13.27 -20.60
CA GLU A 149 -17.61 12.18 -21.37
C GLU A 149 -16.68 10.96 -21.45
N GLY A 150 -15.37 11.17 -21.51
CA GLY A 150 -14.41 10.09 -21.42
C GLY A 150 -14.44 9.40 -20.04
N ASP A 151 -14.57 10.19 -18.99
CA ASP A 151 -14.68 9.66 -17.63
C ASP A 151 -16.02 8.92 -17.43
N PHE A 152 -17.10 9.42 -18.02
CA PHE A 152 -18.38 8.71 -18.04
C PHE A 152 -18.29 7.37 -18.78
N ALA A 153 -17.59 7.29 -19.91
CA ALA A 153 -17.37 6.04 -20.63
C ALA A 153 -16.60 5.00 -19.79
N LEU A 154 -15.62 5.46 -18.99
CA LEU A 154 -14.90 4.60 -18.03
C LEU A 154 -15.83 4.08 -16.92
N GLN A 155 -16.73 4.93 -16.42
CA GLN A 155 -17.74 4.51 -15.43
C GLN A 155 -18.69 3.45 -16.02
N VAL A 156 -19.12 3.59 -17.27
CA VAL A 156 -19.98 2.61 -17.96
C VAL A 156 -19.30 1.24 -18.03
N LEU A 157 -18.01 1.18 -18.43
CA LEU A 157 -17.26 -0.07 -18.43
C LEU A 157 -17.08 -0.61 -16.99
N GLY A 158 -16.73 0.25 -16.04
CA GLY A 158 -16.63 -0.12 -14.62
C GLY A 158 -17.92 -0.75 -14.07
N HIS A 159 -19.08 -0.18 -14.38
CA HIS A 159 -20.37 -0.74 -14.00
C HIS A 159 -20.68 -2.07 -14.72
N ALA A 160 -20.32 -2.20 -16.00
CA ALA A 160 -20.48 -3.44 -16.73
C ALA A 160 -19.67 -4.58 -16.08
N LEU A 161 -18.47 -4.29 -15.58
CA LEU A 161 -17.64 -5.25 -14.87
C LEU A 161 -18.18 -5.55 -13.48
N SER A 162 -18.37 -4.53 -12.65
CA SER A 162 -18.80 -4.68 -11.25
C SER A 162 -20.14 -5.37 -11.08
N GLY A 163 -21.06 -5.18 -12.01
CA GLY A 163 -22.38 -5.81 -11.99
C GLY A 163 -22.39 -7.32 -12.33
N ASN A 164 -21.26 -7.87 -12.77
CA ASN A 164 -21.15 -9.25 -13.23
C ASN A 164 -20.12 -10.11 -12.47
N ILE A 165 -19.38 -9.53 -11.50
CA ILE A 165 -18.38 -10.23 -10.67
C ILE A 165 -19.00 -10.81 -9.41
N ARG A 166 -18.33 -11.82 -8.82
CA ARG A 166 -18.66 -12.38 -7.51
C ARG A 166 -18.02 -11.53 -6.40
N ALA A 167 -18.48 -11.73 -5.16
CA ALA A 167 -17.96 -10.99 -3.99
C ALA A 167 -16.47 -11.26 -3.71
N GLU A 168 -16.01 -12.46 -4.04
CA GLU A 168 -14.63 -12.91 -3.88
C GLU A 168 -13.70 -12.47 -5.03
N ASP A 169 -14.25 -12.04 -6.16
CA ASP A 169 -13.47 -11.60 -7.31
C ASP A 169 -12.84 -10.22 -7.07
N ILE A 170 -11.67 -10.00 -7.66
CA ILE A 170 -10.96 -8.72 -7.54
C ILE A 170 -11.01 -8.01 -8.89
N CYS A 171 -11.82 -6.96 -8.98
CA CYS A 171 -11.89 -6.10 -10.15
C CYS A 171 -11.28 -4.73 -9.85
N ALA A 172 -10.35 -4.29 -10.69
CA ALA A 172 -9.60 -3.06 -10.51
C ALA A 172 -9.46 -2.28 -11.81
N ARG A 173 -9.52 -0.96 -11.70
CA ARG A 173 -8.97 -0.08 -12.73
C ARG A 173 -7.48 0.06 -12.48
N PHE A 174 -6.69 -0.60 -13.32
CA PHE A 174 -5.25 -0.75 -13.08
C PHE A 174 -4.43 0.38 -13.69
N ASP A 175 -4.84 0.88 -14.86
CA ASP A 175 -4.27 2.04 -15.53
C ASP A 175 -5.40 2.89 -16.14
N ARG A 176 -5.07 3.86 -16.98
CA ARG A 176 -5.97 4.88 -17.55
C ARG A 176 -7.27 4.33 -18.12
N ASP A 177 -7.16 3.30 -18.94
CA ASP A 177 -8.24 2.64 -19.70
C ASP A 177 -8.24 1.12 -19.53
N GLU A 178 -7.31 0.57 -18.69
CA GLU A 178 -7.16 -0.86 -18.45
C GLU A 178 -7.83 -1.28 -17.14
N PHE A 179 -8.58 -2.37 -17.21
CA PHE A 179 -9.24 -3.00 -16.07
C PHE A 179 -8.79 -4.44 -15.93
N TYR A 180 -8.35 -4.78 -14.74
CA TYR A 180 -7.91 -6.12 -14.37
C TYR A 180 -8.98 -6.79 -13.52
N LEU A 181 -9.31 -8.05 -13.87
CA LEU A 181 -10.19 -8.87 -13.07
C LEU A 181 -9.50 -10.19 -12.77
N LEU A 182 -9.44 -10.54 -11.50
CA LEU A 182 -8.88 -11.78 -10.98
C LEU A 182 -10.01 -12.59 -10.34
N THR A 183 -10.24 -13.80 -10.85
CA THR A 183 -11.33 -14.67 -10.42
C THR A 183 -10.82 -16.05 -10.04
N LYS A 184 -11.56 -16.73 -9.17
CA LYS A 184 -11.27 -18.09 -8.72
C LYS A 184 -12.35 -19.06 -9.21
N ASP A 185 -11.91 -20.27 -9.61
CA ASP A 185 -12.79 -21.39 -10.01
C ASP A 185 -13.74 -21.05 -11.16
N TYR A 186 -13.28 -20.25 -12.13
CA TYR A 186 -13.99 -20.07 -13.39
C TYR A 186 -13.61 -21.18 -14.36
N THR A 187 -14.60 -21.89 -14.83
CA THR A 187 -14.43 -22.76 -16.01
C THR A 187 -14.30 -21.90 -17.27
N LYS A 188 -13.85 -22.51 -18.37
CA LYS A 188 -13.82 -21.81 -19.67
C LYS A 188 -15.21 -21.30 -20.04
N LYS A 189 -16.28 -22.06 -19.74
CA LYS A 189 -17.66 -21.66 -19.99
C LYS A 189 -18.03 -20.43 -19.18
N ASP A 190 -17.69 -20.38 -17.87
CA ASP A 190 -17.98 -19.24 -17.02
C ASP A 190 -17.28 -17.97 -17.54
N ALA A 191 -16.04 -18.11 -18.00
CA ALA A 191 -15.26 -17.01 -18.55
C ALA A 191 -15.85 -16.46 -19.85
N ASP A 192 -16.26 -17.37 -20.78
CA ASP A 192 -16.90 -16.99 -22.04
C ASP A 192 -18.28 -16.33 -21.78
N GLU A 193 -19.05 -16.86 -20.82
CA GLU A 193 -20.33 -16.28 -20.40
C GLU A 193 -20.13 -14.90 -19.76
N PHE A 194 -19.08 -14.72 -18.96
CA PHE A 194 -18.76 -13.42 -18.36
C PHE A 194 -18.48 -12.38 -19.45
N LEU A 195 -17.61 -12.68 -20.41
CA LEU A 195 -17.35 -11.80 -21.56
C LEU A 195 -18.65 -11.48 -22.33
N THR A 196 -19.52 -12.47 -22.52
CA THR A 196 -20.80 -12.31 -23.20
C THR A 196 -21.71 -11.34 -22.43
N ARG A 197 -21.81 -11.46 -21.10
CA ARG A 197 -22.60 -10.55 -20.26
C ARG A 197 -22.08 -9.11 -20.32
N VAL A 198 -20.77 -8.91 -20.25
CA VAL A 198 -20.16 -7.57 -20.40
C VAL A 198 -20.47 -6.98 -21.76
N LYS A 199 -20.33 -7.78 -22.83
CA LYS A 199 -20.71 -7.37 -24.19
C LYS A 199 -22.17 -6.97 -24.30
N GLN A 200 -23.07 -7.77 -23.77
CA GLN A 200 -24.52 -7.48 -23.76
C GLN A 200 -24.84 -6.19 -23.02
N TYR A 201 -24.17 -5.95 -21.86
CA TYR A 201 -24.35 -4.71 -21.12
C TYR A 201 -23.95 -3.50 -21.96
N LEU A 202 -22.76 -3.50 -22.55
CA LEU A 202 -22.25 -2.40 -23.38
C LEU A 202 -23.13 -2.18 -24.63
N SER A 203 -23.55 -3.26 -25.28
CA SER A 203 -24.43 -3.19 -26.46
C SER A 203 -25.81 -2.59 -26.12
N ASN A 204 -26.41 -3.01 -24.99
CA ASN A 204 -27.65 -2.45 -24.49
C ASN A 204 -27.49 -0.98 -24.11
N TYR A 205 -26.43 -0.64 -23.42
CA TYR A 205 -26.09 0.75 -23.07
C TYR A 205 -26.02 1.60 -24.34
N ASN A 206 -25.19 1.19 -25.32
CA ASN A 206 -25.01 1.93 -26.58
C ASN A 206 -26.30 2.12 -27.37
N ARG A 207 -27.20 1.12 -27.35
CA ARG A 207 -28.51 1.19 -28.03
C ARG A 207 -29.45 2.18 -27.37
N LEU A 208 -29.42 2.31 -26.04
CA LEU A 208 -30.32 3.18 -25.28
C LEU A 208 -29.74 4.57 -25.03
N SER A 209 -28.45 4.73 -25.21
CA SER A 209 -27.74 5.98 -24.96
C SER A 209 -28.08 7.02 -26.05
N VAL A 210 -28.32 8.26 -25.62
CA VAL A 210 -28.46 9.43 -26.50
C VAL A 210 -27.12 10.16 -26.72
N LYS A 211 -26.03 9.58 -26.24
CA LYS A 211 -24.67 10.17 -26.38
C LYS A 211 -24.21 10.10 -27.84
N PRO A 212 -23.43 11.09 -28.33
CA PRO A 212 -22.95 11.13 -29.72
C PRO A 212 -21.80 10.13 -29.99
N TYR A 213 -21.51 9.24 -29.07
CA TYR A 213 -20.47 8.23 -29.19
C TYR A 213 -20.96 6.87 -28.66
N THR A 214 -20.23 5.81 -29.02
CA THR A 214 -20.45 4.46 -28.48
C THR A 214 -19.28 4.07 -27.58
N VAL A 215 -19.58 3.45 -26.45
CA VAL A 215 -18.56 2.87 -25.56
C VAL A 215 -18.11 1.54 -26.14
N ARG A 216 -16.82 1.44 -26.49
CA ARG A 216 -16.23 0.25 -27.09
C ARG A 216 -15.11 -0.27 -26.21
N ALA A 217 -15.12 -1.56 -25.94
CA ALA A 217 -14.08 -2.22 -25.17
C ALA A 217 -13.60 -3.49 -25.86
N SER A 218 -12.38 -3.87 -25.57
CA SER A 218 -11.81 -5.19 -25.83
C SER A 218 -11.67 -5.94 -24.52
N GLY A 219 -11.80 -7.26 -24.57
CA GLY A 219 -11.59 -8.12 -23.40
C GLY A 219 -11.01 -9.47 -23.79
N GLY A 220 -10.18 -10.00 -22.91
CA GLY A 220 -9.59 -11.31 -23.06
C GLY A 220 -9.27 -11.93 -21.69
N TYR A 221 -9.08 -13.23 -21.66
CA TYR A 221 -8.73 -13.94 -20.43
C TYR A 221 -7.74 -15.06 -20.65
N THR A 222 -7.09 -15.46 -19.56
CA THR A 222 -6.21 -16.62 -19.48
C THR A 222 -6.36 -17.26 -18.12
N SER A 223 -6.39 -18.60 -18.07
CA SER A 223 -6.58 -19.35 -16.82
C SER A 223 -5.31 -20.12 -16.45
N HIS A 224 -5.02 -20.16 -15.15
CA HIS A 224 -4.06 -21.06 -14.53
C HIS A 224 -4.82 -22.23 -13.92
N PRO A 225 -4.38 -23.49 -14.17
CA PRO A 225 -5.12 -24.66 -13.71
C PRO A 225 -5.11 -24.80 -12.19
N ALA A 226 -6.12 -25.48 -11.67
CA ALA A 226 -6.24 -25.83 -10.27
C ALA A 226 -5.10 -26.75 -9.77
N GLY A 227 -4.80 -26.69 -8.47
CA GLY A 227 -3.82 -27.55 -7.82
C GLY A 227 -2.36 -27.20 -8.08
N GLN A 228 -2.08 -26.06 -8.68
CA GLN A 228 -0.72 -25.54 -8.88
C GLN A 228 -0.56 -24.20 -8.19
N SER A 229 0.51 -24.08 -7.41
CA SER A 229 0.88 -22.78 -6.80
C SER A 229 1.15 -21.74 -7.87
N ILE A 230 0.65 -20.53 -7.66
CA ILE A 230 0.80 -19.41 -8.59
C ILE A 230 1.43 -18.20 -7.90
N SER A 231 2.50 -17.69 -8.47
CA SER A 231 3.17 -16.47 -7.99
C SER A 231 2.61 -15.21 -8.64
N SER A 232 2.84 -14.04 -8.01
CA SER A 232 2.50 -12.74 -8.62
C SER A 232 3.19 -12.48 -9.96
N GLU A 233 4.35 -13.10 -10.21
CA GLU A 233 5.03 -13.00 -11.50
C GLU A 233 4.29 -13.78 -12.60
N GLN A 234 3.80 -14.96 -12.25
CA GLN A 234 2.96 -15.76 -13.16
C GLN A 234 1.63 -15.07 -13.45
N ILE A 235 1.02 -14.39 -12.45
CA ILE A 235 -0.18 -13.57 -12.67
C ILE A 235 0.09 -12.48 -13.72
N ARG A 236 1.22 -11.78 -13.64
CA ARG A 236 1.59 -10.77 -14.66
C ARG A 236 1.74 -11.41 -16.06
N SER A 237 2.31 -12.60 -16.13
CA SER A 237 2.40 -13.35 -17.39
C SER A 237 1.02 -13.74 -17.91
N LEU A 238 0.09 -14.12 -17.05
CA LEU A 238 -1.30 -14.43 -17.44
C LEU A 238 -2.03 -13.19 -17.97
N PHE A 239 -1.88 -12.01 -17.33
CA PHE A 239 -2.44 -10.78 -17.90
C PHE A 239 -1.84 -10.42 -19.23
N SER A 240 -0.52 -10.61 -19.43
CA SER A 240 0.12 -10.45 -20.73
C SER A 240 -0.42 -11.41 -21.80
N ALA A 241 -0.75 -12.64 -21.41
CA ALA A 241 -1.37 -13.60 -22.33
C ALA A 241 -2.85 -13.23 -22.60
N ALA A 242 -3.59 -12.77 -21.59
CA ALA A 242 -4.94 -12.27 -21.76
C ALA A 242 -4.99 -11.06 -22.71
N ALA A 243 -4.02 -10.17 -22.65
CA ALA A 243 -3.88 -9.04 -23.57
C ALA A 243 -3.75 -9.51 -25.04
N LYS A 244 -2.97 -10.57 -25.29
CA LYS A 244 -2.85 -11.15 -26.63
C LYS A 244 -4.13 -11.85 -27.13
N ALA A 245 -4.97 -12.30 -26.21
CA ALA A 245 -6.23 -12.95 -26.49
C ALA A 245 -7.42 -11.96 -26.57
N MET A 246 -7.17 -10.66 -26.44
CA MET A 246 -8.23 -9.65 -26.44
C MET A 246 -8.93 -9.56 -27.79
N ASN A 247 -10.25 -9.54 -27.73
CA ASN A 247 -11.14 -9.32 -28.88
C ASN A 247 -12.11 -8.19 -28.55
N SER A 248 -12.65 -7.53 -29.59
CA SER A 248 -13.71 -6.54 -29.41
C SER A 248 -14.95 -7.18 -28.77
N ILE A 249 -15.44 -6.58 -27.68
CA ILE A 249 -16.64 -7.00 -26.94
C ILE A 249 -17.77 -5.98 -27.00
N SER A 250 -17.67 -4.99 -27.90
CA SER A 250 -18.69 -3.94 -28.11
C SER A 250 -19.67 -4.30 -29.23
#